data_ee54e67dde79212d57f18d0af409f47c
#
_entry.id   ee54e67dde79212d57f18d0af409f47c
#
_cell.length_a   1.000
_cell.length_b   1.000
_cell.length_c   1.000
_cell.angle_alpha   90.00
_cell.angle_beta   90.00
_cell.angle_gamma   90.00
#
_symmetry.space_group_name_H-M   'P 1'
#
loop_
_entity.id
_entity.type
_entity.pdbx_description
1 polymer ?
#
loop_
_entity_poly.entity_id
_entity_poly.type
_entity_poly.pdbx_seq_one_letter_code
_entity_poly.pdbx_strand_id
1 'polypeptide(L)'
;AGRDIVFDRSDNALEFADNSSAVFGTGSDLQIYHDGSNSYIKEDGTGNLYIFSANLRIENADGSKSYIEANDGGAVELYHNNTKTFETASGGVSLTGGAAANVTALSDGSTITIDMATACHHSVTLGGNRTFAAPSNQVVGQSGSIFITQDGTGSRTASFNSAFKFVGGTAPTLTTTAAA
;
A
#
# COMPACT_ATOMS: atom_id res chain seq x y z
N ALA A 1 -4.92 10.16 -41.62
CA ALA A 1 -5.86 10.98 -40.84
C ALA A 1 -5.05 11.97 -40.04
N GLY A 2 -5.33 13.27 -40.22
CA GLY A 2 -4.62 14.34 -39.54
C GLY A 2 -4.91 14.31 -38.06
N ARG A 3 -3.96 14.74 -37.25
CA ARG A 3 -4.14 15.08 -35.86
C ARG A 3 -4.58 16.54 -35.82
N ASP A 4 -5.88 16.76 -35.88
CA ASP A 4 -6.41 18.09 -36.07
C ASP A 4 -6.93 18.65 -34.75
N ILE A 5 -6.77 19.96 -34.56
CA ILE A 5 -7.42 20.76 -33.54
C ILE A 5 -8.43 21.63 -34.28
N VAL A 6 -9.69 21.51 -33.93
CA VAL A 6 -10.79 22.22 -34.59
C VAL A 6 -11.60 23.00 -33.56
N PHE A 7 -11.96 24.26 -33.88
CA PHE A 7 -12.97 24.94 -33.13
C PHE A 7 -14.33 24.64 -33.76
N ASP A 8 -15.10 23.76 -33.13
CA ASP A 8 -16.46 23.46 -33.55
C ASP A 8 -17.46 24.47 -32.98
N ARG A 9 -18.05 25.27 -33.86
CA ARG A 9 -19.03 26.30 -33.48
C ARG A 9 -20.39 25.71 -33.11
N SER A 10 -20.73 24.50 -33.58
CA SER A 10 -21.99 23.85 -33.26
C SER A 10 -22.02 23.37 -31.82
N ASP A 11 -20.90 22.88 -31.33
CA ASP A 11 -20.73 22.37 -29.96
C ASP A 11 -20.09 23.38 -29.01
N ASN A 12 -19.67 24.55 -29.56
CA ASN A 12 -18.93 25.57 -28.82
C ASN A 12 -17.69 25.00 -28.10
N ALA A 13 -16.98 24.09 -28.79
CA ALA A 13 -15.86 23.32 -28.26
C ALA A 13 -14.57 23.52 -29.08
N LEU A 14 -13.42 23.43 -28.41
CA LEU A 14 -12.12 23.22 -29.03
C LEU A 14 -11.82 21.74 -28.99
N GLU A 15 -11.90 21.08 -30.13
CA GLU A 15 -11.77 19.64 -30.24
C GLU A 15 -10.34 19.25 -30.60
N PHE A 16 -9.83 18.27 -29.89
CA PHE A 16 -8.54 17.62 -30.11
C PHE A 16 -8.81 16.19 -30.58
N ALA A 17 -8.41 15.84 -31.80
CA ALA A 17 -8.48 14.47 -32.29
C ALA A 17 -7.56 13.54 -31.46
N ASP A 18 -7.79 12.25 -31.56
CA ASP A 18 -6.92 11.25 -30.95
C ASP A 18 -5.45 11.49 -31.29
N ASN A 19 -4.58 11.42 -30.29
CA ASN A 19 -3.15 11.70 -30.40
C ASN A 19 -2.80 13.17 -30.75
N SER A 20 -3.75 14.09 -30.68
CA SER A 20 -3.50 15.54 -30.63
C SER A 20 -3.38 15.97 -29.18
N SER A 21 -2.45 16.88 -28.89
CA SER A 21 -2.18 17.31 -27.51
C SER A 21 -2.33 18.81 -27.37
N ALA A 22 -2.91 19.25 -26.26
CA ALA A 22 -2.68 20.58 -25.73
C ALA A 22 -1.34 20.57 -24.98
N VAL A 23 -0.39 21.38 -25.43
CA VAL A 23 0.99 21.37 -24.94
C VAL A 23 1.33 22.72 -24.32
N PHE A 24 1.94 22.70 -23.15
CA PHE A 24 2.36 23.88 -22.40
C PHE A 24 3.83 23.76 -22.02
N GLY A 25 4.54 24.91 -22.04
CA GLY A 25 5.98 24.98 -21.81
C GLY A 25 6.81 24.77 -23.08
N THR A 26 8.01 25.38 -23.12
CA THR A 26 8.91 25.32 -24.30
C THR A 26 9.43 23.92 -24.58
N GLY A 27 9.54 23.10 -23.52
CA GLY A 27 9.98 21.70 -23.59
C GLY A 27 8.84 20.70 -23.78
N SER A 28 7.59 21.18 -24.02
CA SER A 28 6.40 20.33 -24.00
C SER A 28 6.16 19.69 -22.62
N ASP A 29 6.39 20.45 -21.57
CA ASP A 29 6.48 19.98 -20.20
C ASP A 29 5.14 19.43 -19.68
N LEU A 30 4.03 20.16 -19.89
CA LEU A 30 2.69 19.69 -19.58
C LEU A 30 1.91 19.37 -20.87
N GLN A 31 1.33 18.17 -20.92
CA GLN A 31 0.53 17.71 -22.06
C GLN A 31 -0.83 17.19 -21.57
N ILE A 32 -1.90 17.55 -22.29
CA ILE A 32 -3.25 16.99 -22.09
C ILE A 32 -3.70 16.41 -23.42
N TYR A 33 -4.00 15.12 -23.45
CA TYR A 33 -4.38 14.43 -24.69
C TYR A 33 -5.18 13.14 -24.44
N HIS A 34 -5.77 12.61 -25.52
CA HIS A 34 -6.38 11.28 -25.60
C HIS A 34 -5.67 10.45 -26.67
N ASP A 35 -5.34 9.19 -26.41
CA ASP A 35 -4.59 8.33 -27.35
C ASP A 35 -5.48 7.40 -28.20
N GLY A 36 -6.80 7.54 -28.07
CA GLY A 36 -7.81 6.65 -28.67
C GLY A 36 -8.32 5.59 -27.70
N SER A 37 -7.74 5.52 -26.51
CA SER A 37 -8.14 4.60 -25.45
C SER A 37 -8.15 5.24 -24.08
N ASN A 38 -7.14 6.07 -23.77
CA ASN A 38 -6.95 6.68 -22.46
C ASN A 38 -6.74 8.20 -22.56
N SER A 39 -7.17 8.93 -21.54
CA SER A 39 -6.92 10.36 -21.37
C SER A 39 -5.78 10.61 -20.39
N TYR A 40 -4.94 11.60 -20.70
CA TYR A 40 -3.71 11.90 -19.97
C TYR A 40 -3.64 13.38 -19.59
N ILE A 41 -3.19 13.64 -18.37
CA ILE A 41 -2.57 14.89 -17.93
C ILE A 41 -1.14 14.50 -17.56
N LYS A 42 -0.17 14.84 -18.43
CA LYS A 42 1.21 14.37 -18.31
C LYS A 42 2.15 15.55 -18.06
N GLU A 43 2.82 15.56 -16.92
CA GLU A 43 3.97 16.41 -16.61
C GLU A 43 5.23 15.64 -16.99
N ASP A 44 5.99 16.12 -17.96
CA ASP A 44 7.19 15.50 -18.54
C ASP A 44 8.44 16.39 -18.39
N GLY A 45 8.30 17.51 -17.66
CA GLY A 45 9.40 18.40 -17.34
C GLY A 45 10.21 17.96 -16.12
N THR A 46 10.91 18.91 -15.53
CA THR A 46 11.72 18.69 -14.31
C THR A 46 10.98 19.10 -13.03
N GLY A 47 9.77 19.63 -13.15
CA GLY A 47 8.94 20.16 -12.06
C GLY A 47 7.94 19.16 -11.53
N ASN A 48 6.93 19.68 -10.83
CA ASN A 48 5.81 18.93 -10.30
C ASN A 48 4.51 19.40 -10.95
N LEU A 49 3.56 18.52 -11.11
CA LEU A 49 2.18 18.90 -11.39
C LEU A 49 1.52 19.40 -10.10
N TYR A 50 1.18 20.68 -10.02
CA TYR A 50 0.41 21.26 -8.92
C TYR A 50 -1.06 21.40 -9.31
N ILE A 51 -1.94 20.86 -8.47
CA ILE A 51 -3.40 21.04 -8.59
C ILE A 51 -3.83 21.87 -7.38
N PHE A 52 -4.17 23.14 -7.60
CA PHE A 52 -4.67 24.02 -6.55
C PHE A 52 -6.20 24.02 -6.55
N SER A 53 -6.78 23.54 -5.47
CA SER A 53 -8.23 23.47 -5.29
C SER A 53 -8.56 23.52 -3.80
N ALA A 54 -9.67 24.14 -3.43
CA ALA A 54 -10.21 24.04 -2.08
C ALA A 54 -10.61 22.59 -1.76
N ASN A 55 -11.13 21.86 -2.73
CA ASN A 55 -11.49 20.46 -2.59
C ASN A 55 -11.09 19.69 -3.86
N LEU A 56 -10.49 18.51 -3.69
CA LEU A 56 -10.19 17.60 -4.80
C LEU A 56 -11.07 16.37 -4.68
N ARG A 57 -11.71 15.98 -5.79
CA ARG A 57 -12.46 14.73 -5.91
C ARG A 57 -12.00 13.95 -7.12
N ILE A 58 -11.85 12.63 -6.94
CA ILE A 58 -11.65 11.66 -8.01
C ILE A 58 -12.82 10.68 -7.90
N GLU A 59 -13.64 10.63 -8.94
CA GLU A 59 -14.91 9.91 -8.96
C GLU A 59 -15.00 9.00 -10.20
N ASN A 60 -16.00 8.12 -10.23
CA ASN A 60 -16.34 7.39 -11.45
C ASN A 60 -16.93 8.33 -12.52
N ALA A 61 -17.10 7.82 -13.74
CA ALA A 61 -17.46 8.63 -14.91
C ALA A 61 -18.80 9.36 -14.78
N ASP A 62 -19.75 8.86 -13.98
CA ASP A 62 -21.06 9.49 -13.77
C ASP A 62 -21.14 10.32 -12.47
N GLY A 63 -20.04 10.43 -11.72
CA GLY A 63 -19.98 11.19 -10.46
C GLY A 63 -20.75 10.57 -9.31
N SER A 64 -21.21 9.33 -9.43
CA SER A 64 -22.02 8.67 -8.40
C SER A 64 -21.22 7.97 -7.32
N LYS A 65 -19.89 7.80 -7.53
CA LYS A 65 -18.99 7.09 -6.60
C LYS A 65 -17.67 7.81 -6.47
N SER A 66 -17.30 8.09 -5.23
CA SER A 66 -16.01 8.65 -4.90
C SER A 66 -14.94 7.55 -4.80
N TYR A 67 -13.73 7.88 -5.23
CA TYR A 67 -12.51 7.10 -5.02
C TYR A 67 -11.59 7.80 -4.02
N ILE A 68 -11.39 9.12 -4.23
CA ILE A 68 -10.57 9.98 -3.37
C ILE A 68 -11.32 11.29 -3.15
N GLU A 69 -11.37 11.76 -1.91
CA GLU A 69 -11.79 13.11 -1.56
C GLU A 69 -10.73 13.77 -0.67
N ALA A 70 -10.40 15.02 -0.96
CA ALA A 70 -9.56 15.84 -0.11
C ALA A 70 -10.24 17.20 0.09
N ASN A 71 -10.52 17.57 1.32
CA ASN A 71 -11.27 18.76 1.68
C ASN A 71 -10.37 19.75 2.40
N ASP A 72 -10.46 21.05 2.05
CA ASP A 72 -9.73 22.10 2.74
C ASP A 72 -10.11 22.15 4.23
N GLY A 73 -9.09 22.08 5.10
CA GLY A 73 -9.29 21.99 6.55
C GLY A 73 -9.88 20.66 7.05
N GLY A 74 -10.11 19.69 6.15
CA GLY A 74 -10.68 18.39 6.43
C GLY A 74 -9.71 17.22 6.19
N ALA A 75 -10.26 16.02 6.07
CA ALA A 75 -9.51 14.81 5.82
C ALA A 75 -9.19 14.60 4.33
N VAL A 76 -8.16 13.78 4.08
CA VAL A 76 -8.03 13.04 2.82
C VAL A 76 -8.66 11.67 3.04
N GLU A 77 -9.59 11.29 2.19
CA GLU A 77 -10.43 10.11 2.32
C GLU A 77 -10.29 9.20 1.10
N LEU A 78 -10.20 7.89 1.34
CA LEU A 78 -10.19 6.86 0.29
C LEU A 78 -11.42 5.98 0.41
N TYR A 79 -12.01 5.65 -0.72
CA TYR A 79 -13.25 4.91 -0.81
C TYR A 79 -13.09 3.60 -1.56
N HIS A 80 -13.76 2.55 -1.08
CA HIS A 80 -13.97 1.30 -1.80
C HIS A 80 -15.48 1.12 -2.03
N ASN A 81 -15.89 1.09 -3.30
CA ASN A 81 -17.30 0.98 -3.69
C ASN A 81 -18.21 1.95 -2.93
N ASN A 82 -17.81 3.24 -2.91
CA ASN A 82 -18.51 4.36 -2.26
C ASN A 82 -18.61 4.26 -0.72
N THR A 83 -17.84 3.37 -0.11
CA THR A 83 -17.71 3.28 1.35
C THR A 83 -16.33 3.79 1.75
N LYS A 84 -16.27 4.77 2.63
CA LYS A 84 -15.00 5.28 3.17
C LYS A 84 -14.30 4.19 3.98
N THR A 85 -13.06 3.87 3.61
CA THR A 85 -12.25 2.82 4.24
C THR A 85 -11.01 3.35 4.94
N PHE A 86 -10.53 4.54 4.54
CA PHE A 86 -9.34 5.19 5.09
C PHE A 86 -9.57 6.71 5.14
N GLU A 87 -9.10 7.35 6.19
CA GLU A 87 -9.04 8.81 6.28
C GLU A 87 -7.87 9.29 7.12
N THR A 88 -7.37 10.50 6.82
CA THR A 88 -6.43 11.21 7.70
C THR A 88 -7.19 11.83 8.86
N ALA A 89 -6.63 11.76 10.08
CA ALA A 89 -7.20 12.33 11.30
C ALA A 89 -6.14 13.13 12.05
N SER A 90 -6.55 13.98 12.98
CA SER A 90 -5.62 14.83 13.75
C SER A 90 -4.56 14.07 14.54
N GLY A 91 -4.80 12.81 14.89
CA GLY A 91 -3.87 11.93 15.60
C GLY A 91 -3.23 10.85 14.75
N GLY A 92 -3.42 10.87 13.43
CA GLY A 92 -2.91 9.83 12.52
C GLY A 92 -3.87 9.47 11.40
N VAL A 93 -4.22 8.19 11.29
CA VAL A 93 -5.15 7.67 10.27
C VAL A 93 -6.26 6.86 10.93
N SER A 94 -7.44 6.89 10.33
CA SER A 94 -8.59 6.06 10.69
C SER A 94 -8.88 5.05 9.58
N LEU A 95 -9.14 3.80 9.96
CA LEU A 95 -9.54 2.73 9.07
C LEU A 95 -10.93 2.24 9.44
N THR A 96 -11.84 2.21 8.46
CA THR A 96 -13.15 1.59 8.63
C THR A 96 -13.05 0.11 8.25
N GLY A 97 -13.20 -0.77 9.23
CA GLY A 97 -12.97 -2.21 9.06
C GLY A 97 -11.60 -2.67 9.57
N GLY A 98 -11.18 -3.85 9.16
CA GLY A 98 -9.89 -4.42 9.56
C GLY A 98 -8.76 -4.03 8.61
N ALA A 99 -7.58 -3.74 9.17
CA ALA A 99 -6.34 -3.70 8.39
C ALA A 99 -5.74 -5.11 8.37
N ALA A 100 -5.70 -5.74 7.19
CA ALA A 100 -5.01 -7.01 7.01
C ALA A 100 -3.59 -6.74 6.51
N ALA A 101 -2.60 -7.14 7.30
CA ALA A 101 -1.22 -7.16 6.86
C ALA A 101 -0.86 -8.56 6.32
N ASN A 102 -0.02 -8.60 5.29
CA ASN A 102 0.48 -9.86 4.77
C ASN A 102 1.30 -10.61 5.83
N VAL A 103 1.11 -11.93 5.88
CA VAL A 103 1.94 -12.84 6.69
C VAL A 103 3.01 -13.42 5.78
N THR A 104 4.28 -13.14 6.06
CA THR A 104 5.41 -13.67 5.29
C THR A 104 5.88 -14.98 5.89
N ALA A 105 5.97 -16.02 5.08
CA ALA A 105 6.53 -17.30 5.51
C ALA A 105 8.05 -17.18 5.68
N LEU A 106 8.54 -17.60 6.83
CA LEU A 106 9.98 -17.73 7.10
C LEU A 106 10.48 -19.08 6.62
N SER A 107 11.73 -19.13 6.16
CA SER A 107 12.39 -20.39 5.85
C SER A 107 12.68 -21.18 7.12
N ASP A 108 12.22 -22.44 7.18
CA ASP A 108 12.59 -23.35 8.26
C ASP A 108 14.04 -23.82 8.11
N GLY A 109 14.81 -23.65 9.14
CA GLY A 109 16.24 -24.03 9.22
C GLY A 109 16.68 -24.13 10.67
N SER A 110 17.90 -24.62 10.93
CA SER A 110 18.43 -24.69 12.29
C SER A 110 18.41 -23.35 13.01
N THR A 111 18.61 -22.27 12.23
CA THR A 111 18.43 -20.87 12.65
C THR A 111 17.41 -20.20 11.75
N ILE A 112 16.39 -19.61 12.35
CA ILE A 112 15.35 -18.84 11.66
C ILE A 112 15.69 -17.37 11.77
N THR A 113 15.74 -16.66 10.64
CA THR A 113 15.99 -15.22 10.56
C THR A 113 14.70 -14.49 10.23
N ILE A 114 14.49 -13.35 10.88
CA ILE A 114 13.34 -12.48 10.66
C ILE A 114 13.86 -11.13 10.15
N ASP A 115 13.42 -10.74 8.96
CA ASP A 115 13.66 -9.40 8.43
C ASP A 115 12.37 -8.58 8.59
N MET A 116 12.39 -7.63 9.53
CA MET A 116 11.23 -6.79 9.85
C MET A 116 10.88 -5.80 8.75
N ALA A 117 11.75 -5.60 7.75
CA ALA A 117 11.43 -4.80 6.59
C ALA A 117 10.48 -5.51 5.60
N THR A 118 10.37 -6.85 5.67
CA THR A 118 9.56 -7.62 4.72
C THR A 118 8.08 -7.69 5.10
N ALA A 119 7.77 -7.72 6.40
CA ALA A 119 6.39 -7.75 6.92
C ALA A 119 6.37 -7.46 8.42
N CYS A 120 5.18 -7.15 8.94
CA CYS A 120 4.91 -7.09 10.37
C CYS A 120 4.51 -8.46 10.95
N HIS A 121 3.98 -9.36 10.12
CA HIS A 121 3.55 -10.69 10.55
C HIS A 121 4.31 -11.76 9.79
N HIS A 122 4.80 -12.75 10.53
CA HIS A 122 5.57 -13.86 10.00
C HIS A 122 4.98 -15.19 10.43
N SER A 123 5.19 -16.23 9.62
CA SER A 123 4.80 -17.60 9.97
C SER A 123 5.92 -18.57 9.69
N VAL A 124 5.99 -19.65 10.46
CA VAL A 124 6.92 -20.75 10.22
C VAL A 124 6.35 -22.05 10.77
N THR A 125 6.51 -23.14 10.01
CA THR A 125 6.29 -24.50 10.52
C THR A 125 7.64 -25.10 10.90
N LEU A 126 7.79 -25.50 12.16
CA LEU A 126 9.05 -26.05 12.67
C LEU A 126 9.20 -27.51 12.26
N GLY A 127 10.13 -27.82 11.35
CA GLY A 127 10.52 -29.19 11.00
C GLY A 127 11.58 -29.79 11.95
N GLY A 128 11.93 -29.11 13.02
CA GLY A 128 12.88 -29.53 14.04
C GLY A 128 13.01 -28.54 15.19
N ASN A 129 13.89 -28.77 16.13
CA ASN A 129 14.23 -27.78 17.15
C ASN A 129 14.97 -26.61 16.49
N ARG A 130 14.52 -25.37 16.73
CA ARG A 130 14.99 -24.17 16.01
C ARG A 130 15.44 -23.08 16.96
N THR A 131 16.33 -22.23 16.47
CA THR A 131 16.75 -21.00 17.13
C THR A 131 16.32 -19.80 16.31
N PHE A 132 15.60 -18.88 16.89
CA PHE A 132 15.29 -17.58 16.27
C PHE A 132 16.47 -16.63 16.50
N ALA A 133 17.09 -16.17 15.42
CA ALA A 133 18.15 -15.16 15.45
C ALA A 133 17.60 -13.80 15.87
N ALA A 134 18.47 -12.85 16.20
CA ALA A 134 18.04 -11.46 16.39
C ALA A 134 17.38 -10.95 15.12
N PRO A 135 16.16 -10.34 15.21
CA PRO A 135 15.53 -9.74 14.04
C PRO A 135 16.38 -8.61 13.46
N SER A 136 16.33 -8.45 12.14
CA SER A 136 16.98 -7.35 11.42
C SER A 136 15.97 -6.28 10.95
N ASN A 137 16.48 -5.10 10.58
CA ASN A 137 15.71 -3.99 10.01
C ASN A 137 14.50 -3.56 10.86
N GLN A 138 14.66 -3.55 12.17
CA GLN A 138 13.63 -3.13 13.11
C GLN A 138 13.42 -1.62 13.07
N VAL A 139 12.15 -1.20 13.12
CA VAL A 139 11.77 0.21 13.21
C VAL A 139 11.07 0.46 14.53
N VAL A 140 11.45 1.53 15.22
CA VAL A 140 10.81 1.93 16.50
C VAL A 140 9.32 2.17 16.28
N GLY A 141 8.50 1.55 17.13
CA GLY A 141 7.03 1.60 17.03
C GLY A 141 6.42 0.51 16.14
N GLN A 142 7.22 -0.27 15.43
CA GLN A 142 6.72 -1.41 14.67
C GLN A 142 6.23 -2.51 15.61
N SER A 143 5.05 -3.06 15.33
CA SER A 143 4.49 -4.22 16.04
C SER A 143 4.09 -5.30 15.05
N GLY A 144 4.04 -6.55 15.51
CA GLY A 144 3.68 -7.67 14.66
C GLY A 144 3.54 -8.97 15.42
N SER A 145 3.41 -10.08 14.69
CA SER A 145 3.24 -11.42 15.24
C SER A 145 4.13 -12.43 14.53
N ILE A 146 4.55 -13.44 15.26
CA ILE A 146 5.19 -14.63 14.70
C ILE A 146 4.28 -15.82 14.99
N PHE A 147 3.73 -16.42 13.94
CA PHE A 147 2.92 -17.63 14.02
C PHE A 147 3.83 -18.84 13.88
N ILE A 148 3.95 -19.62 14.95
CA ILE A 148 4.82 -20.79 14.99
C ILE A 148 3.93 -22.02 15.05
N THR A 149 4.04 -22.89 14.03
CA THR A 149 3.28 -24.12 13.91
C THR A 149 4.20 -25.33 14.09
N GLN A 150 3.74 -26.36 14.79
CA GLN A 150 4.40 -27.66 14.85
C GLN A 150 4.25 -28.40 13.53
N ASP A 151 5.23 -29.19 13.12
CA ASP A 151 5.09 -30.12 11.99
C ASP A 151 4.21 -31.32 12.34
N GLY A 152 4.04 -32.25 11.40
CA GLY A 152 3.29 -33.50 11.61
C GLY A 152 3.84 -34.44 12.67
N THR A 153 5.04 -34.20 13.20
CA THR A 153 5.66 -34.95 14.29
C THR A 153 5.36 -34.31 15.65
N GLY A 154 5.34 -33.00 15.72
CA GLY A 154 5.16 -32.24 16.97
C GLY A 154 6.39 -32.25 17.88
N SER A 155 6.24 -31.71 19.07
CA SER A 155 7.29 -31.66 20.13
C SER A 155 8.58 -30.89 19.72
N ARG A 156 8.48 -30.00 18.73
CA ARG A 156 9.57 -29.13 18.33
C ARG A 156 9.72 -28.00 19.34
N THR A 157 10.98 -27.64 19.64
CA THR A 157 11.29 -26.55 20.55
C THR A 157 11.81 -25.32 19.80
N ALA A 158 11.57 -24.15 20.37
CA ALA A 158 12.12 -22.89 19.89
C ALA A 158 13.01 -22.28 21.00
N SER A 159 14.22 -21.86 20.62
CA SER A 159 15.05 -20.97 21.41
C SER A 159 15.12 -19.60 20.74
N PHE A 160 15.36 -18.57 21.53
CA PHE A 160 15.33 -17.19 21.05
C PHE A 160 16.62 -16.46 21.40
N ASN A 161 17.13 -15.68 20.46
CA ASN A 161 18.25 -14.78 20.70
C ASN A 161 17.90 -13.78 21.82
N SER A 162 18.92 -13.30 22.54
CA SER A 162 18.77 -12.35 23.64
C SER A 162 18.12 -10.99 23.26
N ALA A 163 17.99 -10.69 21.97
CA ALA A 163 17.25 -9.54 21.47
C ALA A 163 15.74 -9.66 21.78
N PHE A 164 15.20 -10.88 21.85
CA PHE A 164 13.82 -11.10 22.28
C PHE A 164 13.72 -10.93 23.80
N LYS A 165 12.77 -10.11 24.23
CA LYS A 165 12.49 -9.85 25.65
C LYS A 165 11.13 -10.41 26.00
N PHE A 166 11.06 -11.24 27.01
CA PHE A 166 9.82 -11.87 27.47
C PHE A 166 9.43 -11.36 28.85
N VAL A 167 8.16 -11.37 29.13
CA VAL A 167 7.65 -11.05 30.48
C VAL A 167 8.22 -12.06 31.47
N GLY A 168 8.80 -11.58 32.56
CA GLY A 168 9.46 -12.45 33.54
C GLY A 168 10.79 -13.05 33.07
N GLY A 169 11.32 -12.66 31.90
CA GLY A 169 12.61 -13.12 31.39
C GLY A 169 12.62 -14.54 30.82
N THR A 170 11.48 -15.22 30.77
CA THR A 170 11.37 -16.61 30.31
C THR A 170 10.61 -16.69 28.99
N ALA A 171 11.20 -17.35 27.99
CA ALA A 171 10.56 -17.58 26.70
C ALA A 171 9.32 -18.49 26.85
N PRO A 172 8.29 -18.31 26.01
CA PRO A 172 7.11 -19.15 26.06
C PRO A 172 7.45 -20.60 25.68
N THR A 173 6.76 -21.53 26.31
CA THR A 173 6.82 -22.95 25.93
C THR A 173 5.81 -23.18 24.80
N LEU A 174 6.27 -23.77 23.69
CA LEU A 174 5.40 -24.12 22.57
C LEU A 174 4.54 -25.34 22.93
N THR A 175 3.35 -25.43 22.32
CA THR A 175 2.56 -26.69 22.35
C THR A 175 3.36 -27.84 21.74
N THR A 176 3.16 -29.06 22.23
CA THR A 176 3.81 -30.26 21.71
C THR A 176 2.93 -31.02 20.70
N THR A 177 1.68 -30.59 20.51
CA THR A 177 0.73 -31.25 19.60
C THR A 177 1.20 -31.10 18.15
N ALA A 178 1.20 -32.19 17.40
CA ALA A 178 1.51 -32.22 15.99
C ALA A 178 0.53 -31.33 15.19
N ALA A 179 1.05 -30.60 14.20
CA ALA A 179 0.29 -29.68 13.35
C ALA A 179 -0.51 -28.61 14.12
N ALA A 180 -0.05 -28.19 15.29
CA ALA A 180 -0.66 -27.16 16.14
C ALA A 180 0.16 -25.86 16.18
#